data_78d054ca77fc4f0ca434f03f0a4ea870
#
_entry.id   78d054ca77fc4f0ca434f03f0a4ea870
#
_cell.length_a   1.000
_cell.length_b   1.000
_cell.length_c   1.000
_cell.angle_alpha   90.00
_cell.angle_beta   90.00
_cell.angle_gamma   90.00
#
_symmetry.space_group_name_H-M   'P 1'
#
loop_
_entity.id
_entity.type
_entity.pdbx_description
1 polymer ?
#
loop_
_entity_poly.entity_id
_entity_poly.type
_entity_poly.pdbx_seq_one_letter_code
_entity_poly.pdbx_strand_id
1 'polypeptide(L)'
;MPGLGAALARFDDALFDRAGNAGSSQLLFLDAMRELRRRREDIAGAFSGHLQRAWDALASGEPMSAESTLSGPAEDGLSLLAEHVLESRLAVRNFATVLLRDFKPVLARLDRRLGRLVGGAELDADHNPISPEHLGVAIHEALPAVNWPRKCTWC
;
A
#
# COMPACT_ATOMS: atom_id res chain seq x y z
N MET A 1 5.89 5.29 14.18
CA MET A 1 4.73 5.78 13.38
C MET A 1 3.43 5.36 14.08
N PRO A 2 2.84 6.21 14.93
CA PRO A 2 1.65 5.81 15.71
C PRO A 2 0.43 5.53 14.82
N GLY A 3 0.28 6.20 13.69
CA GLY A 3 -0.86 6.01 12.78
C GLY A 3 -0.94 4.63 12.14
N LEU A 4 0.17 4.05 11.69
CA LEU A 4 0.19 2.71 11.09
C LEU A 4 -0.14 1.63 12.14
N GLY A 5 0.38 1.76 13.36
CA GLY A 5 0.05 0.85 14.45
C GLY A 5 -1.45 0.83 14.78
N ALA A 6 -2.10 2.00 14.76
CA ALA A 6 -3.55 2.11 14.95
C ALA A 6 -4.34 1.52 13.76
N ALA A 7 -3.85 1.69 12.52
CA ALA A 7 -4.47 1.09 11.34
C ALA A 7 -4.40 -0.44 11.37
N LEU A 8 -3.25 -1.01 11.75
CA LEU A 8 -3.08 -2.46 11.90
C LEU A 8 -3.96 -3.03 13.04
N ALA A 9 -4.15 -2.29 14.14
CA ALA A 9 -5.06 -2.70 15.20
C ALA A 9 -6.52 -2.74 14.72
N ARG A 10 -6.97 -1.71 14.00
CA ARG A 10 -8.33 -1.69 13.41
C ARG A 10 -8.53 -2.80 12.39
N PHE A 11 -7.48 -3.15 11.64
CA PHE A 11 -7.54 -4.26 10.71
C PHE A 11 -7.66 -5.60 11.42
N ASP A 12 -6.94 -5.78 12.52
CA ASP A 12 -7.06 -6.95 13.41
C ASP A 12 -8.49 -7.10 13.96
N ASP A 13 -9.08 -5.99 14.44
CA ASP A 13 -10.48 -5.96 14.92
C ASP A 13 -11.46 -6.33 13.78
N ALA A 14 -11.25 -5.79 12.58
CA ALA A 14 -12.10 -6.10 11.43
C ALA A 14 -12.01 -7.57 10.98
N LEU A 15 -10.83 -8.19 11.09
CA LEU A 15 -10.66 -9.63 10.84
C LEU A 15 -11.41 -10.46 11.89
N PHE A 16 -11.38 -10.05 13.16
CA PHE A 16 -12.10 -10.70 14.24
C PHE A 16 -13.62 -10.66 14.02
N ASP A 17 -14.16 -9.50 13.69
CA ASP A 17 -15.59 -9.33 13.39
C ASP A 17 -16.03 -10.20 12.20
N ARG A 18 -15.19 -10.26 11.16
CA ARG A 18 -15.46 -11.12 10.01
C ARG A 18 -15.38 -12.60 10.35
N ALA A 19 -14.45 -13.01 11.22
CA ALA A 19 -14.36 -14.38 11.71
C ALA A 19 -15.66 -14.83 12.41
N GLY A 20 -16.26 -13.94 13.21
CA GLY A 20 -17.53 -14.20 13.90
C GLY A 20 -18.70 -14.48 12.97
N ASN A 21 -18.66 -13.96 11.73
CA ASN A 21 -19.75 -14.08 10.76
C ASN A 21 -19.40 -15.01 9.57
N ALA A 22 -18.25 -15.66 9.56
CA ALA A 22 -17.69 -16.32 8.38
C ALA A 22 -18.07 -17.82 8.24
N GLY A 23 -18.76 -18.41 9.21
CA GLY A 23 -19.13 -19.82 9.18
C GLY A 23 -17.93 -20.74 8.94
N SER A 24 -17.95 -21.53 7.86
CA SER A 24 -16.86 -22.45 7.50
C SER A 24 -15.51 -21.77 7.20
N SER A 25 -15.50 -20.47 6.94
CA SER A 25 -14.28 -19.70 6.66
C SER A 25 -13.68 -19.03 7.91
N GLN A 26 -14.24 -19.26 9.09
CA GLN A 26 -13.79 -18.65 10.34
C GLN A 26 -12.29 -18.85 10.60
N LEU A 27 -11.80 -20.08 10.41
CA LEU A 27 -10.39 -20.40 10.63
C LEU A 27 -9.44 -19.58 9.75
N LEU A 28 -9.83 -19.27 8.51
CA LEU A 28 -9.01 -18.45 7.61
C LEU A 28 -8.82 -17.04 8.15
N PHE A 29 -9.87 -16.44 8.71
CA PHE A 29 -9.78 -15.10 9.30
C PHE A 29 -8.95 -15.10 10.59
N LEU A 30 -9.09 -16.13 11.43
CA LEU A 30 -8.30 -16.28 12.66
C LEU A 30 -6.82 -16.52 12.36
N ASP A 31 -6.49 -17.29 11.31
CA ASP A 31 -5.12 -17.49 10.87
C ASP A 31 -4.52 -16.20 10.28
N ALA A 32 -5.30 -15.44 9.51
CA ALA A 32 -4.89 -14.13 9.02
C ALA A 32 -4.60 -13.14 10.17
N MET A 33 -5.42 -13.12 11.23
CA MET A 33 -5.18 -12.33 12.44
C MET A 33 -3.86 -12.73 13.12
N ARG A 34 -3.65 -14.04 13.31
CA ARG A 34 -2.43 -14.55 13.94
C ARG A 34 -1.18 -14.12 13.14
N GLU A 35 -1.24 -14.25 11.83
CA GLU A 35 -0.15 -13.86 10.94
C GLU A 35 0.08 -12.35 10.94
N LEU A 36 -0.98 -11.53 10.92
CA LEU A 36 -0.89 -10.08 11.06
C LEU A 36 -0.18 -9.67 12.36
N ARG A 37 -0.57 -10.27 13.48
CA ARG A 37 0.04 -9.98 14.80
C ARG A 37 1.50 -10.39 14.85
N ARG A 38 1.82 -11.56 14.30
CA ARG A 38 3.19 -12.09 14.25
C ARG A 38 4.13 -11.21 13.42
N ARG A 39 3.63 -10.66 12.31
CA ARG A 39 4.42 -9.84 11.36
C ARG A 39 4.24 -8.35 11.53
N ARG A 40 3.61 -7.90 12.59
CA ARG A 40 3.27 -6.48 12.77
C ARG A 40 4.48 -5.55 12.64
N GLU A 41 5.61 -5.92 13.21
CA GLU A 41 6.85 -5.13 13.15
C GLU A 41 7.47 -5.15 11.75
N ASP A 42 7.50 -6.30 11.10
CA ASP A 42 7.99 -6.45 9.73
C ASP A 42 7.16 -5.63 8.75
N ILE A 43 5.82 -5.68 8.88
CA ILE A 43 4.89 -4.89 8.08
C ILE A 43 5.14 -3.40 8.29
N ALA A 44 5.28 -2.95 9.53
CA ALA A 44 5.55 -1.55 9.85
C ALA A 44 6.92 -1.11 9.31
N GLY A 45 7.92 -1.96 9.40
CA GLY A 45 9.27 -1.73 8.87
C GLY A 45 9.28 -1.61 7.34
N ALA A 46 8.67 -2.57 6.64
CA ALA A 46 8.60 -2.57 5.18
C ALA A 46 7.83 -1.35 4.63
N PHE A 47 6.66 -1.05 5.22
CA PHE A 47 5.87 0.13 4.86
C PHE A 47 6.67 1.44 5.05
N SER A 48 7.29 1.60 6.22
CA SER A 48 8.08 2.80 6.51
C SER A 48 9.31 2.89 5.61
N GLY A 49 9.95 1.75 5.32
CA GLY A 49 11.10 1.66 4.44
C GLY A 49 10.80 2.08 3.01
N HIS A 50 9.64 1.68 2.46
CA HIS A 50 9.21 2.14 1.13
C HIS A 50 9.03 3.65 1.10
N LEU A 51 8.29 4.22 2.04
CA LEU A 51 8.05 5.67 2.09
C LEU A 51 9.35 6.45 2.28
N GLN A 52 10.29 5.93 3.08
CA GLN A 52 11.59 6.56 3.27
C GLN A 52 12.39 6.59 1.98
N ARG A 53 12.45 5.45 1.24
CA ARG A 53 13.12 5.40 -0.08
C ARG A 53 12.53 6.39 -1.07
N ALA A 54 11.18 6.45 -1.15
CA ALA A 54 10.49 7.37 -2.04
C ALA A 54 10.76 8.84 -1.66
N TRP A 55 10.83 9.13 -0.36
CA TRP A 55 11.18 10.46 0.14
C TRP A 55 12.62 10.85 -0.16
N ASP A 56 13.57 9.96 0.08
CA ASP A 56 14.99 10.20 -0.18
C ASP A 56 15.25 10.39 -1.68
N ALA A 57 14.58 9.62 -2.54
CA ALA A 57 14.62 9.77 -3.98
C ALA A 57 14.08 11.12 -4.44
N LEU A 58 12.96 11.58 -3.89
CA LEU A 58 12.43 12.92 -4.16
C LEU A 58 13.41 14.01 -3.70
N ALA A 59 14.00 13.87 -2.52
CA ALA A 59 14.96 14.85 -1.98
C ALA A 59 16.26 14.90 -2.79
N SER A 60 16.67 13.80 -3.42
CA SER A 60 17.84 13.75 -4.31
C SER A 60 17.57 14.32 -5.71
N GLY A 61 16.31 14.63 -6.05
CA GLY A 61 15.91 15.12 -7.37
C GLY A 61 15.65 14.02 -8.40
N GLU A 62 15.64 12.76 -7.99
CA GLU A 62 15.33 11.58 -8.82
C GLU A 62 14.13 10.83 -8.23
N PRO A 63 12.91 11.37 -8.34
CA PRO A 63 11.75 10.80 -7.69
C PRO A 63 11.46 9.38 -8.19
N MET A 64 11.16 8.50 -7.25
CA MET A 64 10.84 7.10 -7.50
C MET A 64 9.42 6.97 -8.06
N SER A 65 9.24 6.17 -9.13
CA SER A 65 7.92 5.86 -9.66
C SER A 65 7.26 4.72 -8.87
N ALA A 66 6.02 4.92 -8.45
CA ALA A 66 5.22 3.90 -7.80
C ALA A 66 4.91 2.74 -8.76
N GLU A 67 4.63 3.05 -10.04
CA GLU A 67 4.30 2.05 -11.05
C GLU A 67 5.50 1.17 -11.40
N SER A 68 6.70 1.76 -11.55
CA SER A 68 7.91 1.00 -11.86
C SER A 68 8.31 0.03 -10.74
N THR A 69 8.03 0.38 -9.49
CA THR A 69 8.30 -0.47 -8.33
C THR A 69 7.53 -1.81 -8.38
N LEU A 70 6.33 -1.80 -8.94
CA LEU A 70 5.51 -3.01 -9.09
C LEU A 70 5.91 -3.88 -10.30
N SER A 71 6.66 -3.32 -11.25
CA SER A 71 6.95 -3.98 -12.53
C SER A 71 8.19 -4.86 -12.48
N GLY A 72 9.08 -4.67 -11.49
CA GLY A 72 10.41 -5.28 -11.52
C GLY A 72 11.29 -4.71 -12.65
N PRO A 73 12.53 -5.21 -12.80
CA PRO A 73 13.37 -4.85 -13.94
C PRO A 73 12.66 -5.26 -15.24
N ALA A 74 12.58 -4.32 -16.19
CA ALA A 74 12.00 -4.58 -17.51
C ALA A 74 12.83 -5.67 -18.21
N GLU A 75 12.27 -6.86 -18.33
CA GLU A 75 12.79 -7.83 -19.29
C GLU A 75 12.36 -7.37 -20.68
N ASP A 76 13.36 -7.13 -21.54
CA ASP A 76 13.19 -6.74 -22.94
C ASP A 76 12.35 -7.78 -23.66
N GLY A 77 11.18 -7.38 -24.10
CA GLY A 77 10.29 -8.17 -24.94
C GLY A 77 8.82 -7.91 -24.62
N LEU A 78 7.95 -8.06 -25.62
CA LEU A 78 6.49 -8.10 -25.54
C LEU A 78 6.04 -9.29 -24.66
N SER A 79 6.49 -9.35 -23.43
CA SER A 79 6.07 -10.35 -22.44
C SER A 79 4.70 -9.93 -21.89
N LEU A 80 3.74 -10.81 -21.98
CA LEU A 80 2.53 -10.75 -21.17
C LEU A 80 3.00 -10.53 -19.72
N LEU A 81 2.64 -9.39 -19.14
CA LEU A 81 2.90 -9.12 -17.72
C LEU A 81 2.48 -10.35 -16.93
N ALA A 82 3.39 -10.89 -16.14
CA ALA A 82 3.06 -12.05 -15.32
C ALA A 82 1.77 -11.75 -14.53
N GLU A 83 0.86 -12.70 -14.47
CA GLU A 83 -0.49 -12.54 -13.90
C GLU A 83 -0.43 -11.87 -12.50
N HIS A 84 0.56 -12.23 -11.70
CA HIS A 84 0.76 -11.65 -10.36
C HIS A 84 1.11 -10.15 -10.39
N VAL A 85 1.81 -9.66 -11.42
CA VAL A 85 2.13 -8.22 -11.57
C VAL A 85 0.86 -7.45 -11.91
N LEU A 86 0.03 -8.00 -12.78
CA LEU A 86 -1.26 -7.40 -13.12
C LEU A 86 -2.19 -7.35 -11.90
N GLU A 87 -2.30 -8.44 -11.14
CA GLU A 87 -3.09 -8.49 -9.90
C GLU A 87 -2.59 -7.45 -8.89
N SER A 88 -1.26 -7.33 -8.71
CA SER A 88 -0.65 -6.33 -7.82
C SER A 88 -0.99 -4.91 -8.23
N ARG A 89 -0.87 -4.60 -9.52
CA ARG A 89 -1.23 -3.27 -10.06
C ARG A 89 -2.71 -2.95 -9.86
N LEU A 90 -3.59 -3.92 -10.08
CA LEU A 90 -5.03 -3.75 -9.86
C LEU A 90 -5.34 -3.52 -8.38
N ALA A 91 -4.72 -4.26 -7.47
CA ALA A 91 -4.89 -4.08 -6.03
C ALA A 91 -4.45 -2.68 -5.58
N VAL A 92 -3.27 -2.22 -6.01
CA VAL A 92 -2.78 -0.87 -5.71
C VAL A 92 -3.69 0.21 -6.27
N ARG A 93 -4.15 0.07 -7.51
CA ARG A 93 -5.08 1.03 -8.16
C ARG A 93 -6.43 1.10 -7.44
N ASN A 94 -6.98 -0.04 -7.04
CA ASN A 94 -8.23 -0.08 -6.28
C ASN A 94 -8.06 0.61 -4.93
N PHE A 95 -6.97 0.36 -4.22
CA PHE A 95 -6.65 1.03 -2.96
C PHE A 95 -6.50 2.55 -3.15
N ALA A 96 -5.75 2.99 -4.16
CA ALA A 96 -5.59 4.40 -4.48
C ALA A 96 -6.93 5.08 -4.78
N THR A 97 -7.81 4.40 -5.52
CA THR A 97 -9.16 4.90 -5.83
C THR A 97 -9.99 5.12 -4.57
N VAL A 98 -9.95 4.18 -3.62
CA VAL A 98 -10.65 4.31 -2.33
C VAL A 98 -10.10 5.48 -1.53
N LEU A 99 -8.77 5.61 -1.42
CA LEU A 99 -8.14 6.73 -0.72
C LEU A 99 -8.49 8.09 -1.34
N LEU A 100 -8.46 8.19 -2.66
CA LEU A 100 -8.83 9.42 -3.38
C LEU A 100 -10.29 9.78 -3.14
N ARG A 101 -11.19 8.81 -3.14
CA ARG A 101 -12.62 9.05 -2.88
C ARG A 101 -12.84 9.56 -1.45
N ASP A 102 -12.26 8.90 -0.46
CA ASP A 102 -12.61 9.13 0.94
C ASP A 102 -11.77 10.24 1.60
N PHE A 103 -10.54 10.49 1.10
CA PHE A 103 -9.57 11.41 1.71
C PHE A 103 -9.09 12.54 0.79
N LYS A 104 -9.75 12.78 -0.34
CA LYS A 104 -9.36 13.81 -1.34
C LYS A 104 -8.97 15.16 -0.72
N PRO A 105 -9.72 15.76 0.23
CA PRO A 105 -9.36 17.07 0.78
C PRO A 105 -8.08 17.03 1.63
N VAL A 106 -7.80 15.90 2.27
CA VAL A 106 -6.61 15.72 3.11
C VAL A 106 -5.39 15.55 2.22
N LEU A 107 -5.49 14.68 1.20
CA LEU A 107 -4.43 14.45 0.22
C LEU A 107 -4.05 15.74 -0.49
N ALA A 108 -5.01 16.49 -1.02
CA ALA A 108 -4.76 17.78 -1.68
C ALA A 108 -4.09 18.82 -0.78
N ARG A 109 -4.29 18.77 0.54
CA ARG A 109 -3.55 19.64 1.47
C ARG A 109 -2.12 19.18 1.69
N LEU A 110 -1.90 17.86 1.73
CA LEU A 110 -0.58 17.27 1.85
C LEU A 110 0.25 17.54 0.59
N ASP A 111 -0.30 17.35 -0.59
CA ASP A 111 0.36 17.61 -1.88
C ASP A 111 0.84 19.05 -1.97
N ARG A 112 -0.02 20.02 -1.63
CA ARG A 112 0.36 21.45 -1.61
C ARG A 112 1.47 21.78 -0.61
N ARG A 113 1.49 21.08 0.54
CA ARG A 113 2.56 21.28 1.54
C ARG A 113 3.87 20.68 1.04
N LEU A 114 3.80 19.48 0.47
CA LEU A 114 4.96 18.81 -0.08
C LEU A 114 5.54 19.60 -1.26
N GLY A 115 4.71 20.03 -2.20
CA GLY A 115 5.14 20.87 -3.32
C GLY A 115 5.91 22.12 -2.88
N ARG A 116 5.48 22.77 -1.78
CA ARG A 116 6.22 23.93 -1.21
C ARG A 116 7.58 23.53 -0.66
N LEU A 117 7.70 22.34 -0.05
CA LEU A 117 8.97 21.85 0.50
C LEU A 117 10.00 21.50 -0.58
N VAL A 118 9.52 21.07 -1.75
CA VAL A 118 10.39 20.73 -2.90
C VAL A 118 10.54 21.87 -3.91
N GLY A 119 10.41 23.12 -3.48
CA GLY A 119 10.67 24.27 -4.31
C GLY A 119 9.48 24.79 -5.13
N GLY A 120 8.25 24.42 -4.79
CA GLY A 120 7.02 24.87 -5.45
C GLY A 120 6.64 24.04 -6.69
N ALA A 121 7.28 22.90 -6.92
CA ALA A 121 6.94 22.00 -7.99
C ALA A 121 5.59 21.32 -7.75
N GLU A 122 4.78 21.17 -8.80
CA GLU A 122 3.61 20.30 -8.79
C GLU A 122 4.11 18.86 -9.00
N LEU A 123 3.90 18.02 -8.00
CA LEU A 123 4.29 16.61 -8.06
C LEU A 123 3.15 15.81 -8.67
N ASP A 124 3.47 15.00 -9.67
CA ASP A 124 2.51 14.05 -10.18
C ASP A 124 2.30 12.89 -9.19
N ALA A 125 1.17 12.18 -9.33
CA ALA A 125 0.78 11.14 -8.38
C ALA A 125 1.76 9.97 -8.34
N ASP A 126 2.41 9.64 -9.45
CA ASP A 126 3.33 8.51 -9.53
C ASP A 126 4.67 8.77 -8.80
N HIS A 127 5.08 10.02 -8.70
CA HIS A 127 6.35 10.44 -8.10
C HIS A 127 6.21 11.09 -6.73
N ASN A 128 5.00 11.25 -6.24
CA ASN A 128 4.72 11.86 -4.94
C ASN A 128 4.75 10.80 -3.83
N PRO A 129 5.72 10.81 -2.89
CA PRO A 129 5.86 9.79 -1.84
C PRO A 129 4.65 9.58 -0.94
N ILE A 130 3.76 10.57 -0.87
CA ILE A 130 2.53 10.51 -0.05
C ILE A 130 1.27 10.33 -0.90
N SER A 131 1.42 10.07 -2.19
CA SER A 131 0.28 9.76 -3.05
C SER A 131 -0.40 8.46 -2.65
N PRO A 132 -1.68 8.28 -2.99
CA PRO A 132 -2.37 7.01 -2.82
C PRO A 132 -1.68 5.84 -3.51
N GLU A 133 -1.02 6.08 -4.63
CA GLU A 133 -0.26 5.11 -5.41
C GLU A 133 0.94 4.59 -4.60
N HIS A 134 1.79 5.47 -4.08
CA HIS A 134 2.91 5.09 -3.22
C HIS A 134 2.47 4.44 -1.91
N LEU A 135 1.39 4.93 -1.29
CA LEU A 135 0.80 4.30 -0.12
C LEU A 135 0.30 2.88 -0.43
N GLY A 136 -0.30 2.68 -1.60
CA GLY A 136 -0.74 1.38 -2.08
C GLY A 136 0.42 0.42 -2.30
N VAL A 137 1.49 0.87 -2.95
CA VAL A 137 2.72 0.08 -3.14
C VAL A 137 3.36 -0.27 -1.81
N ALA A 138 3.47 0.70 -0.89
CA ALA A 138 4.03 0.47 0.44
C ALA A 138 3.26 -0.60 1.22
N ILE A 139 1.94 -0.62 1.13
CA ILE A 139 1.10 -1.66 1.74
C ILE A 139 1.30 -2.99 1.02
N HIS A 140 1.33 -2.98 -0.31
CA HIS A 140 1.52 -4.20 -1.10
C HIS A 140 2.87 -4.88 -0.81
N GLU A 141 3.96 -4.11 -0.72
CA GLU A 141 5.28 -4.61 -0.34
C GLU A 141 5.33 -5.11 1.12
N ALA A 142 4.61 -4.43 2.02
CA ALA A 142 4.57 -4.78 3.44
C ALA A 142 3.75 -6.05 3.73
N LEU A 143 2.78 -6.38 2.88
CA LEU A 143 1.93 -7.55 2.98
C LEU A 143 2.35 -8.61 1.94
N PRO A 144 3.56 -9.20 2.04
CA PRO A 144 3.98 -10.24 1.10
C PRO A 144 2.96 -11.37 1.15
N ALA A 145 2.82 -12.10 0.04
CA ALA A 145 1.85 -13.14 -0.25
C ALA A 145 1.56 -14.09 0.93
N VAL A 146 0.89 -13.58 1.93
CA VAL A 146 0.11 -14.39 2.85
C VAL A 146 -1.07 -14.86 2.02
N ASN A 147 -1.42 -16.11 2.17
CA ASN A 147 -2.60 -16.68 1.53
C ASN A 147 -3.86 -16.04 2.14
N TRP A 148 -4.02 -14.72 1.85
CA TRP A 148 -5.17 -13.95 2.32
C TRP A 148 -6.41 -14.59 1.73
N PRO A 149 -7.43 -14.88 2.51
CA PRO A 149 -8.69 -15.35 1.96
C PRO A 149 -9.12 -14.36 0.87
N ARG A 150 -9.33 -14.83 -0.35
CA ARG A 150 -9.71 -13.96 -1.51
C ARG A 150 -10.94 -13.08 -1.23
N LYS A 151 -11.73 -13.42 -0.21
CA LYS A 151 -12.85 -12.63 0.33
C LYS A 151 -12.43 -11.51 1.30
N CYS A 152 -11.14 -11.39 1.64
CA CYS A 152 -10.60 -10.26 2.41
C CYS A 152 -10.05 -9.15 1.51
N THR A 153 -10.13 -9.30 0.20
CA THR A 153 -9.81 -8.23 -0.74
C THR A 153 -10.74 -7.06 -0.45
N TRP A 154 -10.17 -5.90 -0.36
CA TRP A 154 -10.81 -4.60 -0.14
C TRP A 154 -11.83 -4.30 -1.26
N CYS A 155 -12.99 -4.96 -1.24
CA CYS A 155 -14.12 -4.62 -2.08
C CYS A 155 -15.20 -3.95 -1.23
#